data_59d066f66ef3102fd9465a3251ba3896
#
_entry.id   59d066f66ef3102fd9465a3251ba3896
#
_cell.length_a   1.000
_cell.length_b   1.000
_cell.length_c   1.000
_cell.angle_alpha   90.00
_cell.angle_beta   90.00
_cell.angle_gamma   90.00
#
_symmetry.space_group_name_H-M   'P 1'
#
loop_
_entity.id
_entity.type
_entity.pdbx_description
1 polymer ?
#
loop_
_entity_poly.entity_id
_entity_poly.type
_entity_poly.pdbx_seq_one_letter_code
_entity_poly.pdbx_strand_id
1 'polypeptide(L)'
;NLSCYGSVLPTKRNMQGLVSLASDIEREIGRKLDYISGGASTSAYMAMNGTMPYRINLLRLGDIGLRGETDNFAPDFLETGVMTIKAEVIECRDKPSFPVGELGVNAFGEVGHYEDRGIRRRALVAMGRVDYGNCFDLIPRMEGIEVIGASSDHTILDVEAVKDKVHVGDVLEFGIKAYGPMAYLTSSDGVHMVFKGGKQNA
;
A
#
# COMPACT_ATOMS: atom_id res chain seq x y z
N ASN A 1 -18.83 1.88 -3.37
CA ASN A 1 -17.57 1.22 -3.69
C ASN A 1 -17.58 -0.20 -3.13
N LEU A 2 -17.66 -1.20 -3.99
CA LEU A 2 -17.82 -2.60 -3.61
C LEU A 2 -16.54 -3.23 -3.08
N SER A 3 -15.39 -2.87 -3.65
CA SER A 3 -14.11 -3.53 -3.33
C SER A 3 -13.40 -2.96 -2.12
N CYS A 4 -13.64 -1.71 -1.74
CA CYS A 4 -12.85 -1.01 -0.72
C CYS A 4 -12.88 -1.70 0.66
N TYR A 5 -14.05 -2.13 1.10
CA TYR A 5 -14.23 -2.87 2.35
C TYR A 5 -14.75 -4.30 2.09
N GLY A 6 -15.71 -4.42 1.20
CA GLY A 6 -16.42 -5.68 0.97
C GLY A 6 -15.68 -6.69 0.08
N SER A 7 -14.52 -6.33 -0.48
CA SER A 7 -13.71 -7.17 -1.39
C SER A 7 -14.50 -7.72 -2.59
N VAL A 8 -15.63 -7.09 -2.95
CA VAL A 8 -16.47 -7.49 -4.07
C VAL A 8 -15.97 -6.83 -5.35
N LEU A 9 -15.53 -7.63 -6.30
CA LEU A 9 -15.09 -7.12 -7.60
C LEU A 9 -16.24 -6.43 -8.33
N PRO A 10 -16.02 -5.22 -8.88
CA PRO A 10 -17.01 -4.55 -9.73
C PRO A 10 -17.21 -5.35 -11.01
N THR A 11 -18.48 -5.53 -11.38
CA THR A 11 -18.91 -6.21 -12.60
C THR A 11 -20.01 -5.38 -13.26
N LYS A 12 -20.24 -5.57 -14.56
CA LYS A 12 -21.35 -4.90 -15.25
C LYS A 12 -22.68 -5.14 -14.54
N ARG A 13 -22.91 -6.35 -14.00
CA ARG A 13 -24.13 -6.73 -13.32
C ARG A 13 -24.34 -5.92 -12.01
N ASN A 14 -23.33 -5.88 -11.11
CA ASN A 14 -23.51 -5.19 -9.84
C ASN A 14 -23.46 -3.66 -9.99
N MET A 15 -22.73 -3.15 -10.99
CA MET A 15 -22.68 -1.72 -11.31
C MET A 15 -23.98 -1.24 -11.98
N GLN A 16 -24.71 -2.12 -12.66
CA GLN A 16 -26.00 -1.77 -13.27
C GLN A 16 -27.04 -1.32 -12.22
N GLY A 17 -26.97 -1.85 -11.00
CA GLY A 17 -27.83 -1.42 -9.88
C GLY A 17 -27.74 0.07 -9.58
N LEU A 18 -26.53 0.64 -9.67
CA LEU A 18 -26.34 2.09 -9.52
C LEU A 18 -27.02 2.88 -10.63
N VAL A 19 -26.96 2.39 -11.87
CA VAL A 19 -27.61 3.02 -13.02
C VAL A 19 -29.14 2.98 -12.85
N SER A 20 -29.69 1.85 -12.38
CA SER A 20 -31.13 1.73 -12.11
C SER A 20 -31.58 2.74 -11.03
N LEU A 21 -30.84 2.79 -9.91
CA LEU A 21 -31.13 3.75 -8.85
C LEU A 21 -31.04 5.20 -9.34
N ALA A 22 -30.02 5.55 -10.13
CA ALA A 22 -29.90 6.88 -10.72
C ALA A 22 -31.09 7.20 -11.63
N SER A 23 -31.61 6.25 -12.40
CA SER A 23 -32.77 6.41 -13.25
C SER A 23 -34.06 6.63 -12.44
N ASP A 24 -34.21 5.97 -11.30
CA ASP A 24 -35.34 6.16 -10.39
C ASP A 24 -35.31 7.57 -9.78
N ILE A 25 -34.14 8.03 -9.33
CA ILE A 25 -33.93 9.37 -8.81
C ILE A 25 -34.25 10.41 -9.90
N GLU A 26 -33.75 10.26 -11.12
CA GLU A 26 -34.01 11.17 -12.25
C GLU A 26 -35.51 11.30 -12.57
N ARG A 27 -36.23 10.19 -12.48
CA ARG A 27 -37.69 10.20 -12.68
C ARG A 27 -38.41 10.99 -11.59
N GLU A 28 -37.97 10.82 -10.33
CA GLU A 28 -38.58 11.50 -9.19
C GLU A 28 -38.32 13.01 -9.19
N ILE A 29 -37.08 13.42 -9.52
CA ILE A 29 -36.72 14.84 -9.55
C ILE A 29 -37.01 15.55 -10.88
N GLY A 30 -37.46 14.80 -11.90
CA GLY A 30 -37.84 15.35 -13.22
C GLY A 30 -36.67 15.85 -14.08
N ARG A 31 -35.42 15.49 -13.77
CA ARG A 31 -34.23 15.89 -14.55
C ARG A 31 -33.14 14.81 -14.56
N LYS A 32 -32.27 14.89 -15.56
CA LYS A 32 -31.10 14.01 -15.62
C LYS A 32 -29.98 14.42 -14.64
N LEU A 33 -29.28 13.43 -14.13
CA LEU A 33 -28.04 13.63 -13.37
C LEU A 33 -26.87 13.80 -14.35
N ASP A 34 -26.08 14.85 -14.15
CA ASP A 34 -24.88 15.12 -14.97
C ASP A 34 -23.80 14.08 -14.70
N TYR A 35 -23.67 13.65 -13.43
CA TYR A 35 -22.67 12.69 -13.00
C TYR A 35 -23.28 11.51 -12.25
N ILE A 36 -22.86 10.29 -12.63
CA ILE A 36 -23.11 9.06 -11.89
C ILE A 36 -21.75 8.49 -11.53
N SER A 37 -21.39 8.62 -10.24
CA SER A 37 -20.09 8.18 -9.74
C SER A 37 -20.11 6.70 -9.40
N GLY A 38 -19.47 5.89 -10.22
CA GLY A 38 -19.53 4.42 -10.17
C GLY A 38 -18.23 3.74 -9.78
N GLY A 39 -17.54 4.24 -8.77
CA GLY A 39 -16.42 3.49 -8.21
C GLY A 39 -15.12 4.27 -8.06
N ALA A 40 -14.06 3.52 -7.90
CA ALA A 40 -12.72 3.96 -7.57
C ALA A 40 -11.68 3.28 -8.48
N SER A 41 -10.41 3.29 -8.08
CA SER A 41 -9.32 2.60 -8.79
C SER A 41 -9.65 1.14 -9.13
N THR A 42 -10.32 0.44 -8.22
CA THR A 42 -10.73 -0.97 -8.41
C THR A 42 -11.73 -1.20 -9.54
N SER A 43 -12.39 -0.16 -10.05
CA SER A 43 -13.28 -0.24 -11.22
C SER A 43 -12.71 0.40 -12.48
N ALA A 44 -11.49 0.93 -12.42
CA ALA A 44 -10.84 1.59 -13.56
C ALA A 44 -10.72 0.68 -14.78
N TYR A 45 -10.42 -0.61 -14.57
CA TYR A 45 -10.33 -1.60 -15.65
C TYR A 45 -11.61 -1.71 -16.48
N MET A 46 -12.79 -1.51 -15.87
CA MET A 46 -14.06 -1.56 -16.59
C MET A 46 -14.23 -0.39 -17.54
N ALA A 47 -13.74 0.79 -17.17
CA ALA A 47 -13.73 1.96 -18.06
C ALA A 47 -12.72 1.76 -19.19
N MET A 48 -11.54 1.22 -18.88
CA MET A 48 -10.45 1.00 -19.85
C MET A 48 -10.79 -0.06 -20.90
N ASN A 49 -11.48 -1.13 -20.52
CA ASN A 49 -11.88 -2.20 -21.44
C ASN A 49 -13.31 -2.07 -21.99
N GLY A 50 -14.00 -0.94 -21.75
CA GLY A 50 -15.33 -0.65 -22.28
C GLY A 50 -16.48 -1.48 -21.68
N THR A 51 -16.28 -2.11 -20.52
CA THR A 51 -17.33 -2.91 -19.85
C THR A 51 -18.11 -2.14 -18.78
N MET A 52 -17.74 -0.89 -18.51
CA MET A 52 -18.47 0.01 -17.60
C MET A 52 -19.88 0.29 -18.16
N PRO A 53 -20.95 0.22 -17.33
CA PRO A 53 -22.26 0.66 -17.76
C PRO A 53 -22.24 2.11 -18.27
N TYR A 54 -22.80 2.35 -19.44
CA TYR A 54 -22.69 3.62 -20.20
C TYR A 54 -23.02 4.88 -19.37
N ARG A 55 -23.97 4.80 -18.45
CA ARG A 55 -24.39 5.95 -17.64
C ARG A 55 -23.43 6.30 -16.51
N ILE A 56 -22.50 5.42 -16.15
CA ILE A 56 -21.46 5.69 -15.17
C ILE A 56 -20.36 6.47 -15.88
N ASN A 57 -20.24 7.74 -15.54
CA ASN A 57 -19.35 8.69 -16.23
C ASN A 57 -18.36 9.40 -15.29
N LEU A 58 -18.28 8.96 -14.02
CA LEU A 58 -17.34 9.49 -13.03
C LEU A 58 -16.71 8.34 -12.22
N LEU A 59 -15.38 8.35 -12.10
CA LEU A 59 -14.61 7.51 -11.19
C LEU A 59 -13.78 8.38 -10.24
N ARG A 60 -13.52 7.88 -9.05
CA ARG A 60 -12.62 8.52 -8.08
C ARG A 60 -11.34 7.68 -8.01
N LEU A 61 -10.29 8.16 -8.66
CA LEU A 61 -9.02 7.46 -8.79
C LEU A 61 -8.01 8.03 -7.80
N GLY A 62 -7.38 7.18 -7.01
CA GLY A 62 -6.27 7.50 -6.12
C GLY A 62 -5.17 6.47 -6.31
N ASP A 63 -5.41 5.26 -5.86
CA ASP A 63 -4.48 4.15 -5.86
C ASP A 63 -3.82 3.92 -7.24
N ILE A 64 -4.62 3.68 -8.28
CA ILE A 64 -4.09 3.43 -9.64
C ILE A 64 -3.30 4.62 -10.19
N GLY A 65 -3.63 5.86 -9.79
CA GLY A 65 -2.90 7.06 -10.21
C GLY A 65 -1.55 7.23 -9.52
N LEU A 66 -1.37 6.64 -8.34
CA LEU A 66 -0.16 6.77 -7.53
C LEU A 66 0.72 5.51 -7.56
N ARG A 67 0.15 4.33 -7.68
CA ARG A 67 0.91 3.07 -7.80
C ARG A 67 1.08 2.59 -9.25
N GLY A 68 0.27 3.10 -10.20
CA GLY A 68 0.19 2.59 -11.56
C GLY A 68 -0.60 1.29 -11.70
N GLU A 69 -1.08 0.75 -10.60
CA GLU A 69 -1.78 -0.54 -10.52
C GLU A 69 -2.82 -0.56 -9.41
N THR A 70 -3.62 -1.61 -9.39
CA THR A 70 -4.41 -2.05 -8.23
C THR A 70 -4.10 -3.51 -7.95
N ASP A 71 -4.53 -4.06 -6.81
CA ASP A 71 -4.26 -5.48 -6.48
C ASP A 71 -4.86 -6.48 -7.49
N ASN A 72 -5.77 -6.04 -8.34
CA ASN A 72 -6.45 -6.86 -9.34
C ASN A 72 -6.20 -6.44 -10.79
N PHE A 73 -5.46 -5.35 -11.02
CA PHE A 73 -5.30 -4.80 -12.36
C PHE A 73 -4.09 -3.88 -12.45
N ALA A 74 -3.19 -4.19 -13.38
CA ALA A 74 -2.03 -3.39 -13.75
C ALA A 74 -2.06 -3.16 -15.27
N PRO A 75 -2.41 -1.96 -15.76
CA PRO A 75 -2.41 -1.68 -17.19
C PRO A 75 -1.00 -1.41 -17.71
N ASP A 76 -0.64 -1.98 -18.85
CA ASP A 76 0.71 -1.91 -19.44
C ASP A 76 1.20 -0.49 -19.75
N PHE A 77 0.29 0.47 -19.87
CA PHE A 77 0.62 1.87 -20.18
C PHE A 77 0.85 2.75 -18.94
N LEU A 78 0.69 2.20 -17.72
CA LEU A 78 1.01 2.91 -16.49
C LEU A 78 2.32 2.36 -15.92
N GLU A 79 3.15 3.27 -15.45
CA GLU A 79 4.37 2.93 -14.72
C GLU A 79 4.01 2.46 -13.32
N THR A 80 4.56 1.32 -12.92
CA THR A 80 4.41 0.77 -11.57
C THR A 80 5.64 1.04 -10.71
N GLY A 81 5.48 0.93 -9.38
CA GLY A 81 6.62 1.07 -8.47
C GLY A 81 7.22 2.47 -8.42
N VAL A 82 6.46 3.49 -8.82
CA VAL A 82 6.89 4.90 -8.84
C VAL A 82 7.11 5.49 -7.44
N MET A 83 6.50 4.88 -6.41
CA MET A 83 6.71 5.26 -5.02
C MET A 83 7.90 4.49 -4.43
N THR A 84 8.79 5.22 -3.77
CA THR A 84 9.91 4.65 -3.03
C THR A 84 9.96 5.29 -1.65
N ILE A 85 9.90 4.47 -0.60
CA ILE A 85 10.12 4.90 0.76
C ILE A 85 11.61 4.75 1.06
N LYS A 86 12.19 5.73 1.72
CA LYS A 86 13.58 5.72 2.17
C LYS A 86 13.63 5.86 3.68
N ALA A 87 14.40 4.97 4.33
CA ALA A 87 14.58 5.03 5.77
C ALA A 87 16.02 4.69 6.14
N GLU A 88 16.55 5.41 7.14
CA GLU A 88 17.90 5.23 7.64
C GLU A 88 17.98 4.02 8.58
N VAL A 89 19.06 3.26 8.46
CA VAL A 89 19.43 2.17 9.38
C VAL A 89 20.01 2.78 10.65
N ILE A 90 19.33 2.62 11.77
CA ILE A 90 19.73 3.20 13.07
C ILE A 90 20.37 2.16 14.00
N GLU A 91 20.20 0.88 13.75
CA GLU A 91 20.87 -0.21 14.45
C GLU A 91 21.17 -1.34 13.48
N CYS A 92 22.32 -2.01 13.62
CA CYS A 92 22.67 -3.22 12.91
C CYS A 92 23.49 -4.13 13.83
N ARG A 93 22.91 -5.27 14.28
CA ARG A 93 23.51 -6.18 15.28
C ARG A 93 23.14 -7.63 15.04
N ASP A 94 23.99 -8.52 15.56
CA ASP A 94 23.68 -9.94 15.64
C ASP A 94 22.73 -10.17 16.84
N LYS A 95 21.59 -10.79 16.56
CA LYS A 95 20.54 -11.08 17.56
C LYS A 95 19.98 -12.49 17.38
N PRO A 96 19.52 -13.16 18.46
CA PRO A 96 18.74 -14.38 18.33
C PRO A 96 17.51 -14.16 17.47
N SER A 97 17.22 -15.11 16.57
CA SER A 97 16.01 -15.05 15.75
C SER A 97 14.75 -15.39 16.54
N PHE A 98 14.88 -16.18 17.59
CA PHE A 98 13.81 -16.46 18.53
C PHE A 98 13.89 -15.54 19.74
N PRO A 99 12.79 -14.90 20.17
CA PRO A 99 12.77 -14.06 21.36
C PRO A 99 13.15 -14.84 22.63
N VAL A 100 13.95 -14.22 23.49
CA VAL A 100 14.36 -14.79 24.76
C VAL A 100 13.38 -14.35 25.85
N GLY A 101 12.68 -15.31 26.48
CA GLY A 101 11.72 -15.06 27.56
C GLY A 101 10.37 -15.70 27.31
N GLU A 102 9.44 -15.46 28.22
CA GLU A 102 8.05 -15.90 28.12
C GLU A 102 7.32 -15.02 27.09
N LEU A 103 6.65 -15.66 26.14
CA LEU A 103 5.92 -14.97 25.07
C LEU A 103 4.51 -14.60 25.52
N GLY A 104 4.08 -13.42 25.16
CA GLY A 104 2.75 -12.90 25.41
C GLY A 104 2.17 -12.19 24.19
N VAL A 105 1.13 -11.41 24.40
CA VAL A 105 0.52 -10.57 23.34
C VAL A 105 1.33 -9.30 23.18
N ASN A 106 1.62 -8.90 21.94
CA ASN A 106 2.32 -7.67 21.65
C ASN A 106 1.41 -6.43 21.81
N ALA A 107 1.97 -5.23 21.60
CA ALA A 107 1.24 -3.96 21.71
C ALA A 107 0.10 -3.78 20.69
N PHE A 108 0.04 -4.62 19.66
CA PHE A 108 -1.00 -4.60 18.63
C PHE A 108 -2.05 -5.70 18.80
N GLY A 109 -2.02 -6.43 19.96
CA GLY A 109 -2.96 -7.51 20.23
C GLY A 109 -2.64 -8.83 19.52
N GLU A 110 -1.44 -8.98 18.99
CA GLU A 110 -1.02 -10.14 18.18
C GLU A 110 -0.12 -11.06 19.02
N VAL A 111 -0.25 -12.38 18.84
CA VAL A 111 0.71 -13.38 19.34
C VAL A 111 1.74 -13.61 18.23
N GLY A 112 3.00 -13.30 18.51
CA GLY A 112 4.07 -13.48 17.53
C GLY A 112 4.35 -14.95 17.25
N HIS A 113 4.55 -15.29 15.99
CA HIS A 113 5.06 -16.58 15.56
C HIS A 113 6.50 -16.41 15.10
N TYR A 114 7.42 -17.13 15.73
CA TYR A 114 8.85 -17.01 15.46
C TYR A 114 9.44 -18.37 15.12
N GLU A 115 10.29 -18.39 14.10
CA GLU A 115 11.12 -19.55 13.77
C GLU A 115 12.52 -19.33 14.34
N ASP A 116 13.05 -20.34 15.03
CA ASP A 116 14.44 -20.29 15.50
C ASP A 116 15.40 -20.63 14.35
N ARG A 117 16.07 -19.58 13.84
CA ARG A 117 17.11 -19.66 12.81
C ARG A 117 18.50 -19.35 13.37
N GLY A 118 18.67 -19.43 14.69
CA GLY A 118 19.90 -19.11 15.40
C GLY A 118 20.19 -17.60 15.46
N ILE A 119 21.47 -17.26 15.51
CA ILE A 119 21.91 -15.85 15.49
C ILE A 119 21.83 -15.32 14.07
N ARG A 120 21.21 -14.16 13.92
CA ARG A 120 20.96 -13.50 12.63
C ARG A 120 21.36 -12.03 12.70
N ARG A 121 21.91 -11.51 11.63
CA ARG A 121 22.16 -10.08 11.50
C ARG A 121 20.84 -9.36 11.29
N ARG A 122 20.47 -8.47 12.21
CA ARG A 122 19.26 -7.68 12.18
C ARG A 122 19.57 -6.21 12.11
N ALA A 123 18.73 -5.47 11.36
CA ALA A 123 18.77 -4.02 11.29
C ALA A 123 17.44 -3.44 11.78
N LEU A 124 17.50 -2.25 12.37
CA LEU A 124 16.36 -1.39 12.64
C LEU A 124 16.44 -0.19 11.70
N VAL A 125 15.33 0.17 11.07
CA VAL A 125 15.22 1.41 10.31
C VAL A 125 14.27 2.39 10.99
N ALA A 126 14.55 3.69 10.84
CA ALA A 126 13.84 4.80 11.47
C ALA A 126 12.51 5.08 10.74
N MET A 127 11.64 4.10 10.67
CA MET A 127 10.24 4.21 10.26
C MET A 127 9.45 3.06 10.88
N GLY A 128 8.22 3.28 11.27
CA GLY A 128 7.39 2.28 11.94
C GLY A 128 5.95 2.27 11.47
N ARG A 129 5.09 1.55 12.21
CA ARG A 129 3.68 1.39 11.85
C ARG A 129 2.91 2.72 11.81
N VAL A 130 3.33 3.75 12.54
CA VAL A 130 2.70 5.08 12.47
C VAL A 130 2.90 5.75 11.12
N ASP A 131 3.96 5.40 10.38
CA ASP A 131 4.29 6.00 9.09
C ASP A 131 3.63 5.29 7.92
N TYR A 132 3.43 3.96 7.98
CA TYR A 132 3.00 3.17 6.83
C TYR A 132 1.95 2.08 7.17
N GLY A 133 1.61 1.85 8.44
CA GLY A 133 0.63 0.85 8.86
C GLY A 133 1.20 -0.57 8.98
N ASN A 134 0.90 -1.46 8.05
CA ASN A 134 1.35 -2.85 8.09
C ASN A 134 2.73 -3.03 7.45
N CYS A 135 3.70 -3.52 8.23
CA CYS A 135 5.08 -3.70 7.76
C CYS A 135 5.24 -4.76 6.65
N PHE A 136 4.32 -5.71 6.56
CA PHE A 136 4.36 -6.73 5.52
C PHE A 136 3.88 -6.22 4.15
N ASP A 137 3.41 -4.98 4.08
CA ASP A 137 3.12 -4.29 2.83
C ASP A 137 4.35 -3.57 2.24
N LEU A 138 5.47 -3.56 2.97
CA LEU A 138 6.74 -3.05 2.47
C LEU A 138 7.47 -4.09 1.62
N ILE A 139 8.09 -3.64 0.54
CA ILE A 139 8.93 -4.46 -0.35
C ILE A 139 10.35 -3.90 -0.33
N PRO A 140 11.30 -4.51 0.38
CA PRO A 140 12.70 -4.08 0.30
C PRO A 140 13.19 -4.11 -1.16
N ARG A 141 13.85 -3.04 -1.60
CA ARG A 141 14.43 -2.97 -2.95
C ARG A 141 15.75 -3.72 -3.06
N MET A 142 16.45 -3.89 -1.94
CA MET A 142 17.66 -4.71 -1.87
C MET A 142 17.25 -6.17 -1.65
N GLU A 143 17.59 -7.03 -2.62
CA GLU A 143 17.39 -8.48 -2.51
C GLU A 143 18.18 -9.05 -1.32
N GLY A 144 17.58 -9.98 -0.60
CA GLY A 144 18.18 -10.61 0.59
C GLY A 144 17.83 -9.91 1.91
N ILE A 145 17.07 -8.81 1.89
CA ILE A 145 16.48 -8.21 3.08
C ILE A 145 15.07 -8.77 3.28
N GLU A 146 14.78 -9.18 4.52
CA GLU A 146 13.46 -9.66 4.94
C GLU A 146 12.88 -8.74 6.01
N VAL A 147 11.63 -8.27 5.83
CA VAL A 147 10.89 -7.56 6.86
C VAL A 147 10.30 -8.56 7.83
N ILE A 148 10.69 -8.51 9.10
CA ILE A 148 10.27 -9.48 10.12
C ILE A 148 9.28 -8.93 11.13
N GLY A 149 9.12 -7.62 11.21
CA GLY A 149 8.16 -6.97 12.10
C GLY A 149 8.38 -5.47 12.22
N ALA A 150 7.53 -4.83 13.00
CA ALA A 150 7.66 -3.41 13.29
C ALA A 150 7.02 -3.06 14.65
N SER A 151 7.61 -2.06 15.32
CA SER A 151 6.98 -1.30 16.38
C SER A 151 6.23 -0.08 15.82
N SER A 152 5.77 0.82 16.68
CA SER A 152 5.22 2.11 16.24
C SER A 152 6.19 2.90 15.38
N ASP A 153 7.48 2.94 15.77
CA ASP A 153 8.46 3.87 15.24
C ASP A 153 9.64 3.21 14.49
N HIS A 154 9.75 1.87 14.56
CA HIS A 154 10.88 1.15 13.98
C HIS A 154 10.43 -0.09 13.21
N THR A 155 11.03 -0.33 12.05
CA THR A 155 10.89 -1.57 11.30
C THR A 155 12.10 -2.47 11.53
N ILE A 156 11.84 -3.75 11.77
CA ILE A 156 12.85 -4.76 12.06
C ILE A 156 13.08 -5.57 10.80
N LEU A 157 14.34 -5.64 10.38
CA LEU A 157 14.77 -6.35 9.18
C LEU A 157 15.73 -7.49 9.57
N ASP A 158 15.59 -8.62 8.89
CA ASP A 158 16.66 -9.62 8.80
C ASP A 158 17.52 -9.28 7.58
N VAL A 159 18.80 -9.06 7.81
CA VAL A 159 19.76 -8.67 6.78
C VAL A 159 20.93 -9.66 6.70
N GLU A 160 20.79 -10.87 7.23
CA GLU A 160 21.86 -11.88 7.28
C GLU A 160 22.43 -12.20 5.90
N ALA A 161 21.56 -12.31 4.88
CA ALA A 161 21.98 -12.60 3.52
C ALA A 161 22.81 -11.47 2.87
N VAL A 162 22.76 -10.27 3.43
CA VAL A 162 23.44 -9.05 2.94
C VAL A 162 24.19 -8.32 4.06
N LYS A 163 24.59 -9.01 5.10
CA LYS A 163 25.19 -8.44 6.32
C LYS A 163 26.40 -7.54 6.09
N ASP A 164 27.18 -7.83 5.04
CA ASP A 164 28.36 -7.04 4.68
C ASP A 164 28.02 -5.79 3.85
N LYS A 165 26.76 -5.57 3.52
CA LYS A 165 26.27 -4.46 2.69
C LYS A 165 25.36 -3.49 3.45
N VAL A 166 24.97 -3.82 4.68
CA VAL A 166 24.02 -3.00 5.47
C VAL A 166 24.68 -2.59 6.77
N HIS A 167 24.80 -1.27 6.96
CA HIS A 167 25.46 -0.65 8.11
C HIS A 167 24.57 0.47 8.69
N VAL A 168 24.84 0.83 9.92
CA VAL A 168 24.21 2.02 10.55
C VAL A 168 24.54 3.27 9.75
N GLY A 169 23.53 4.08 9.46
CA GLY A 169 23.64 5.29 8.63
C GLY A 169 23.33 5.06 7.15
N ASP A 170 23.21 3.81 6.71
CA ASP A 170 22.76 3.53 5.35
C ASP A 170 21.27 3.87 5.17
N VAL A 171 20.89 4.32 3.98
CA VAL A 171 19.50 4.56 3.62
C VAL A 171 18.99 3.42 2.75
N LEU A 172 18.06 2.66 3.30
CA LEU A 172 17.41 1.57 2.58
C LEU A 172 16.15 2.06 1.85
N GLU A 173 15.88 1.43 0.70
CA GLU A 173 14.73 1.74 -0.14
C GLU A 173 13.70 0.63 -0.11
N PHE A 174 12.42 1.02 -0.05
CA PHE A 174 11.28 0.12 -0.03
C PHE A 174 10.22 0.57 -1.05
N GLY A 175 9.64 -0.40 -1.73
CA GLY A 175 8.38 -0.24 -2.44
C GLY A 175 7.20 -0.58 -1.52
N ILE A 176 5.98 -0.41 -2.02
CA ILE A 176 4.74 -0.76 -1.32
C ILE A 176 3.93 -1.77 -2.12
N LYS A 177 3.29 -2.70 -1.42
CA LYS A 177 2.46 -3.78 -1.98
C LYS A 177 1.01 -3.37 -2.16
N ALA A 178 0.51 -2.49 -1.29
CA ALA A 178 -0.91 -2.19 -1.15
C ALA A 178 -1.17 -0.69 -0.97
N TYR A 179 -2.43 -0.29 -1.05
CA TYR A 179 -2.87 1.09 -0.83
C TYR A 179 -2.66 1.59 0.61
N GLY A 180 -2.72 0.67 1.60
CA GLY A 180 -2.63 1.03 3.02
C GLY A 180 -1.44 1.92 3.37
N PRO A 181 -0.20 1.53 3.07
CA PRO A 181 0.98 2.34 3.34
C PRO A 181 0.90 3.76 2.76
N MET A 182 0.35 3.91 1.56
CA MET A 182 0.22 5.21 0.92
C MET A 182 -0.68 6.16 1.71
N ALA A 183 -1.79 5.66 2.26
CA ALA A 183 -2.71 6.46 3.06
C ALA A 183 -2.05 6.97 4.36
N TYR A 184 -1.24 6.13 5.01
CA TYR A 184 -0.47 6.51 6.20
C TYR A 184 0.64 7.51 5.87
N LEU A 185 1.47 7.21 4.87
CA LEU A 185 2.60 8.05 4.45
C LEU A 185 2.18 9.48 4.09
N THR A 186 1.00 9.64 3.49
CA THR A 186 0.48 10.96 3.12
C THR A 186 -0.09 11.76 4.30
N SER A 187 -0.28 11.15 5.46
CA SER A 187 -0.82 11.76 6.67
C SER A 187 0.13 11.76 7.86
N SER A 188 1.29 11.11 7.75
CA SER A 188 2.30 11.07 8.81
C SER A 188 3.15 12.36 8.82
N ASP A 189 3.24 13.00 9.97
CA ASP A 189 4.06 14.21 10.16
C ASP A 189 5.58 13.93 10.07
N GLY A 190 6.00 12.67 10.27
CA GLY A 190 7.39 12.22 10.18
C GLY A 190 7.89 11.97 8.76
N VAL A 191 6.99 11.98 7.77
CA VAL A 191 7.31 11.64 6.39
C VAL A 191 7.47 12.88 5.51
N HIS A 192 8.63 13.01 4.89
CA HIS A 192 8.88 14.06 3.89
C HIS A 192 8.65 13.54 2.49
N MET A 193 7.62 14.05 1.79
CA MET A 193 7.34 13.70 0.41
C MET A 193 8.23 14.48 -0.55
N VAL A 194 8.95 13.76 -1.42
CA VAL A 194 9.80 14.34 -2.46
C VAL A 194 9.31 13.88 -3.82
N PHE A 195 8.90 14.81 -4.68
CA PHE A 195 8.50 14.55 -6.05
C PHE A 195 9.70 14.70 -6.97
N LYS A 196 10.01 13.65 -7.75
CA LYS A 196 11.09 13.66 -8.74
C LYS A 196 10.51 13.46 -10.14
N GLY A 197 11.00 14.21 -11.10
CA GLY A 197 10.47 14.18 -12.46
C GLY A 197 9.19 15.01 -12.58
N GLY A 198 8.69 15.11 -13.78
CA GLY A 198 7.64 16.03 -14.17
C GLY A 198 8.22 17.25 -14.87
N LYS A 199 7.63 17.63 -15.99
CA LYS A 199 7.94 18.92 -16.61
C LYS A 199 7.48 19.99 -15.64
N GLN A 200 8.40 20.79 -15.11
CA GLN A 200 8.03 22.08 -14.53
C GLN A 200 7.44 22.89 -15.70
N ASN A 201 6.13 22.90 -15.79
CA ASN A 201 5.47 23.91 -16.59
C ASN A 201 5.59 25.20 -15.79
N ALA A 202 6.46 26.06 -16.30
CA ALA A 202 6.58 27.45 -15.89
C ALA A 202 5.28 28.22 -16.21
#